data_4d87de91cf6165081948f63e6bebc367
#
_entry.id   4d87de91cf6165081948f63e6bebc367
#
_cell.length_a   1.000
_cell.length_b   1.000
_cell.length_c   1.000
_cell.angle_alpha   90.00
_cell.angle_beta   90.00
_cell.angle_gamma   90.00
#
_symmetry.space_group_name_H-M   'P 1'
#
loop_
_entity.id
_entity.type
_entity.pdbx_description
1 polymer ?
#
loop_
_entity_poly.entity_id
_entity_poly.type
_entity_poly.pdbx_seq_one_letter_code
_entity_poly.pdbx_strand_id
1 'polypeptide(L)'
;MTATSKNRLIETGAPSPGVAKDFAVDKEKVAELKRQLIESGVKYCYASYVDIHGVSKAKCTPIDKFEKMCAGSELFTVGALEGMGLTGPHEDECAIVPDLETCTVFPWDKTQAWFTGELHYHGKPYENDSRVILKRMVAKAEALGYRVNLGIEPEFYILRRDQDGNIKTLGPEYKGVCPAYDLNLTTHVMDTLDRLAGYMEELGWNLYSFDQEGGRGQYEFDFGYADVLTSSDQLTFLRLMIKRLANDIGGFATFMPKPFASEFRSGAHFNISMENIETGENIFAPTPENTGDMAERYETHFSQAAFHFTAGLLKHAPALTALTCPTFNSYQGLVAQGSMADMSWAPVVMAYGRNNRSAMLRLPANRYCIENRAPDMSCNPYL
;
A
#
# COMPACT_ATOMS: atom_id res chain seq x y z
N MET A 1 -27.00 33.93 -44.19
CA MET A 1 -27.02 34.48 -42.84
C MET A 1 -26.69 33.37 -41.86
N THR A 2 -25.46 33.27 -41.48
CA THR A 2 -24.94 32.21 -40.60
C THR A 2 -24.90 32.75 -39.18
N ALA A 3 -25.75 32.22 -38.32
CA ALA A 3 -25.73 32.54 -36.89
C ALA A 3 -24.69 31.73 -36.19
N THR A 4 -23.58 32.35 -35.84
CA THR A 4 -22.57 31.78 -34.94
C THR A 4 -23.12 31.84 -33.51
N SER A 5 -23.56 30.70 -33.01
CA SER A 5 -23.84 30.48 -31.59
C SER A 5 -22.52 30.57 -30.80
N LYS A 6 -22.28 31.70 -30.15
CA LYS A 6 -21.24 31.80 -29.11
C LYS A 6 -21.76 31.04 -27.89
N ASN A 7 -21.23 29.83 -27.67
CA ASN A 7 -21.35 29.17 -26.38
C ASN A 7 -20.68 30.06 -25.34
N ARG A 8 -21.45 30.81 -24.59
CA ARG A 8 -21.03 31.41 -23.32
C ARG A 8 -20.84 30.23 -22.34
N LEU A 9 -19.60 29.87 -22.08
CA LEU A 9 -19.29 29.15 -20.86
C LEU A 9 -19.79 30.03 -19.70
N ILE A 10 -20.80 29.58 -19.00
CA ILE A 10 -21.20 30.17 -17.73
C ILE A 10 -20.06 29.86 -16.79
N GLU A 11 -19.24 30.85 -16.45
CA GLU A 11 -18.36 30.74 -15.28
C GLU A 11 -19.30 30.51 -14.09
N THR A 12 -19.32 29.27 -13.63
CA THR A 12 -20.01 28.91 -12.39
C THR A 12 -19.40 29.75 -11.28
N GLY A 13 -20.27 30.51 -10.60
CA GLY A 13 -19.88 31.50 -9.62
C GLY A 13 -18.97 31.00 -8.53
N ALA A 14 -18.41 31.93 -7.75
CA ALA A 14 -17.52 31.67 -6.64
C ALA A 14 -18.02 30.49 -5.78
N PRO A 15 -17.11 29.58 -5.36
CA PRO A 15 -17.48 28.44 -4.54
C PRO A 15 -18.24 28.91 -3.29
N SER A 16 -19.25 28.15 -2.91
CA SER A 16 -20.03 28.38 -1.70
C SER A 16 -19.13 28.54 -0.48
N PRO A 17 -19.45 29.34 0.55
CA PRO A 17 -18.59 29.64 1.69
C PRO A 17 -18.11 28.45 2.53
N GLY A 18 -18.53 27.23 2.24
CA GLY A 18 -18.07 25.97 2.88
C GLY A 18 -17.11 25.14 2.03
N VAL A 19 -17.00 25.41 0.74
CA VAL A 19 -16.15 24.66 -0.19
C VAL A 19 -14.80 25.36 -0.33
N ALA A 20 -13.77 24.57 -0.38
CA ALA A 20 -12.35 24.90 -0.31
C ALA A 20 -12.01 26.27 -0.95
N LYS A 21 -11.40 27.11 -0.12
CA LYS A 21 -10.50 28.18 -0.61
C LYS A 21 -9.35 27.49 -1.34
N ASP A 22 -8.85 28.12 -2.41
CA ASP A 22 -7.59 27.68 -3.03
C ASP A 22 -6.55 27.45 -1.94
N PHE A 23 -6.04 26.23 -1.86
CA PHE A 23 -5.00 25.92 -0.90
C PHE A 23 -3.70 26.64 -1.29
N ALA A 24 -2.96 27.10 -0.29
CA ALA A 24 -1.68 27.70 -0.52
C ALA A 24 -0.72 26.62 -1.08
N VAL A 25 -0.24 26.86 -2.29
CA VAL A 25 0.73 25.97 -2.95
C VAL A 25 1.99 26.74 -3.30
N ASP A 26 3.12 26.07 -3.29
CA ASP A 26 4.37 26.61 -3.82
C ASP A 26 4.24 26.71 -5.36
N LYS A 27 3.97 27.93 -5.83
CA LYS A 27 3.71 28.18 -7.25
C LYS A 27 4.92 27.89 -8.13
N GLU A 28 6.14 28.10 -7.63
CA GLU A 28 7.37 27.85 -8.38
C GLU A 28 7.57 26.34 -8.54
N LYS A 29 7.42 25.60 -7.46
CA LYS A 29 7.47 24.12 -7.48
C LYS A 29 6.41 23.51 -8.38
N VAL A 30 5.17 23.99 -8.30
CA VAL A 30 4.07 23.52 -9.17
C VAL A 30 4.36 23.82 -10.64
N ALA A 31 4.84 25.02 -10.97
CA ALA A 31 5.16 25.38 -12.35
C ALA A 31 6.33 24.56 -12.90
N GLU A 32 7.36 24.33 -12.11
CA GLU A 32 8.50 23.50 -12.49
C GLU A 32 8.09 22.05 -12.70
N LEU A 33 7.33 21.46 -11.78
CA LEU A 33 6.85 20.09 -11.94
C LEU A 33 5.95 19.94 -13.17
N LYS A 34 5.05 20.90 -13.42
CA LYS A 34 4.24 20.91 -14.64
C LYS A 34 5.09 20.90 -15.91
N ARG A 35 6.15 21.73 -15.95
CA ARG A 35 7.07 21.77 -17.08
C ARG A 35 7.72 20.40 -17.31
N GLN A 36 8.24 19.78 -16.26
CA GLN A 36 8.86 18.44 -16.32
C GLN A 36 7.87 17.36 -16.80
N LEU A 37 6.63 17.40 -16.32
CA LEU A 37 5.58 16.48 -16.74
C LEU A 37 5.22 16.63 -18.23
N ILE A 38 5.12 17.87 -18.71
CA ILE A 38 4.89 18.15 -20.14
C ILE A 38 6.06 17.65 -21.00
N GLU A 39 7.29 17.92 -20.60
CA GLU A 39 8.50 17.44 -21.30
C GLU A 39 8.57 15.91 -21.33
N SER A 40 8.07 15.23 -20.27
CA SER A 40 7.96 13.77 -20.22
C SER A 40 6.77 13.21 -21.02
N GLY A 41 5.94 14.06 -21.63
CA GLY A 41 4.80 13.66 -22.43
C GLY A 41 3.50 13.41 -21.67
N VAL A 42 3.43 13.77 -20.39
CA VAL A 42 2.22 13.62 -19.57
C VAL A 42 1.12 14.54 -20.07
N LYS A 43 -0.08 13.99 -20.21
CA LYS A 43 -1.30 14.68 -20.65
C LYS A 43 -2.35 14.79 -19.56
N TYR A 44 -2.35 13.81 -18.65
CA TYR A 44 -3.36 13.66 -17.59
C TYR A 44 -2.70 13.38 -16.24
N CYS A 45 -3.22 14.04 -15.20
CA CYS A 45 -2.81 13.86 -13.82
C CYS A 45 -3.99 13.37 -12.97
N TYR A 46 -3.71 12.47 -12.04
CA TYR A 46 -4.69 11.96 -11.09
C TYR A 46 -4.33 12.41 -9.69
N ALA A 47 -5.15 13.24 -9.07
CA ALA A 47 -5.09 13.49 -7.63
C ALA A 47 -5.96 12.44 -6.92
N SER A 48 -5.36 11.63 -6.06
CA SER A 48 -6.03 10.51 -5.41
C SER A 48 -5.92 10.53 -3.89
N TYR A 49 -6.93 10.01 -3.23
CA TYR A 49 -6.89 9.59 -1.84
C TYR A 49 -7.23 8.10 -1.75
N VAL A 50 -7.01 7.51 -0.58
CA VAL A 50 -7.30 6.08 -0.35
C VAL A 50 -8.45 5.94 0.62
N ASP A 51 -9.49 5.23 0.21
CA ASP A 51 -10.65 4.97 1.06
C ASP A 51 -10.33 3.94 2.16
N ILE A 52 -11.29 3.68 3.05
CA ILE A 52 -11.09 2.76 4.18
C ILE A 52 -10.73 1.33 3.75
N HIS A 53 -11.10 0.94 2.54
CA HIS A 53 -10.79 -0.38 1.97
C HIS A 53 -9.42 -0.44 1.30
N GLY A 54 -8.60 0.59 1.41
CA GLY A 54 -7.30 0.64 0.74
C GLY A 54 -7.39 0.84 -0.78
N VAL A 55 -8.51 1.35 -1.29
CA VAL A 55 -8.73 1.60 -2.72
C VAL A 55 -8.47 3.05 -3.06
N SER A 56 -7.56 3.28 -4.01
CA SER A 56 -7.29 4.62 -4.53
C SER A 56 -8.49 5.16 -5.32
N LYS A 57 -8.97 6.33 -4.94
CA LYS A 57 -10.05 7.08 -5.59
C LYS A 57 -9.48 8.36 -6.15
N ALA A 58 -9.71 8.64 -7.42
CA ALA A 58 -9.10 9.78 -8.09
C ALA A 58 -10.06 10.47 -9.07
N LYS A 59 -9.78 11.74 -9.33
CA LYS A 59 -10.26 12.44 -10.52
C LYS A 59 -9.11 12.67 -11.48
N CYS A 60 -9.43 12.61 -12.78
CA CYS A 60 -8.47 12.82 -13.86
C CYS A 60 -8.53 14.28 -14.31
N THR A 61 -7.39 14.95 -14.27
CA THR A 61 -7.26 16.37 -14.64
C THR A 61 -6.30 16.50 -15.84
N PRO A 62 -6.71 17.18 -16.93
CA PRO A 62 -5.78 17.52 -18.02
C PRO A 62 -4.61 18.37 -17.52
N ILE A 63 -3.42 18.19 -18.09
CA ILE A 63 -2.17 18.85 -17.66
C ILE A 63 -2.26 20.38 -17.69
N ASP A 64 -3.06 20.98 -18.58
CA ASP A 64 -3.27 22.42 -18.65
C ASP A 64 -4.01 22.98 -17.41
N LYS A 65 -4.66 22.12 -16.62
CA LYS A 65 -5.35 22.47 -15.36
C LYS A 65 -4.57 22.05 -14.11
N PHE A 66 -3.34 21.57 -14.26
CA PHE A 66 -2.52 21.02 -13.19
C PHE A 66 -2.41 21.93 -11.97
N GLU A 67 -2.19 23.26 -12.17
CA GLU A 67 -2.07 24.21 -11.07
C GLU A 67 -3.37 24.30 -10.24
N LYS A 68 -4.54 24.18 -10.90
CA LYS A 68 -5.82 24.18 -10.20
C LYS A 68 -5.99 22.89 -9.39
N MET A 69 -5.60 21.74 -9.97
CA MET A 69 -5.60 20.48 -9.26
C MET A 69 -4.73 20.55 -7.99
N CYS A 70 -3.52 21.08 -8.11
CA CYS A 70 -2.62 21.27 -6.95
C CYS A 70 -3.21 22.21 -5.89
N ALA A 71 -4.03 23.19 -6.29
CA ALA A 71 -4.73 24.09 -5.38
C ALA A 71 -6.07 23.53 -4.84
N GLY A 72 -6.35 22.23 -5.03
CA GLY A 72 -7.52 21.55 -4.46
C GLY A 72 -8.82 21.74 -5.25
N SER A 73 -8.74 21.92 -6.58
CA SER A 73 -9.95 22.06 -7.40
C SER A 73 -10.78 20.78 -7.52
N GLU A 74 -10.19 19.63 -7.23
CA GLU A 74 -10.87 18.34 -7.36
C GLU A 74 -11.62 18.01 -6.08
N LEU A 75 -12.95 18.02 -6.17
CA LEU A 75 -13.86 17.83 -5.05
C LEU A 75 -14.49 16.44 -5.07
N PHE A 76 -14.68 15.85 -3.90
CA PHE A 76 -15.26 14.52 -3.72
C PHE A 76 -16.42 14.56 -2.75
N THR A 77 -17.54 13.96 -3.14
CA THR A 77 -18.68 13.71 -2.27
C THR A 77 -18.37 12.49 -1.40
N VAL A 78 -17.73 12.71 -0.27
CA VAL A 78 -17.20 11.64 0.58
C VAL A 78 -18.30 10.81 1.21
N GLY A 79 -19.46 11.41 1.51
CA GLY A 79 -20.64 10.70 2.00
C GLY A 79 -21.21 9.65 1.04
N ALA A 80 -20.80 9.65 -0.25
CA ALA A 80 -21.14 8.61 -1.20
C ALA A 80 -20.20 7.38 -1.11
N LEU A 81 -19.16 7.45 -0.29
CA LEU A 81 -18.15 6.40 -0.15
C LEU A 81 -18.25 5.75 1.22
N GLU A 82 -18.27 4.42 1.22
CA GLU A 82 -18.36 3.65 2.46
C GLU A 82 -17.18 3.94 3.41
N GLY A 83 -17.48 4.04 4.70
CA GLY A 83 -16.48 4.12 5.76
C GLY A 83 -15.83 5.49 5.97
N MET A 84 -16.25 6.54 5.26
CA MET A 84 -15.64 7.86 5.40
C MET A 84 -16.32 8.75 6.47
N GLY A 85 -17.35 8.27 7.16
CA GLY A 85 -17.91 8.88 8.37
C GLY A 85 -18.83 10.09 8.16
N LEU A 86 -19.16 10.43 6.92
CA LEU A 86 -20.12 11.49 6.58
C LEU A 86 -21.53 10.91 6.37
N THR A 87 -22.56 11.73 6.50
CA THR A 87 -23.93 11.24 6.72
C THR A 87 -24.82 11.26 5.49
N GLY A 88 -24.47 11.96 4.41
CA GLY A 88 -25.34 11.90 3.24
C GLY A 88 -25.16 12.97 2.17
N PRO A 89 -26.10 13.05 1.21
CA PRO A 89 -25.94 13.82 -0.02
C PRO A 89 -26.07 15.36 0.17
N HIS A 90 -26.37 15.81 1.36
CA HIS A 90 -26.48 17.23 1.72
C HIS A 90 -25.21 17.81 2.35
N GLU A 91 -24.18 16.99 2.47
CA GLU A 91 -22.90 17.37 3.05
C GLU A 91 -22.03 18.12 2.04
N ASP A 92 -21.14 18.96 2.55
CA ASP A 92 -20.14 19.62 1.74
C ASP A 92 -19.14 18.60 1.20
N GLU A 93 -18.52 18.92 0.08
CA GLU A 93 -17.49 18.07 -0.54
C GLU A 93 -16.14 18.24 0.15
N CYS A 94 -15.33 17.19 0.08
CA CYS A 94 -13.92 17.26 0.42
C CYS A 94 -13.09 17.63 -0.81
N ALA A 95 -12.13 18.53 -0.66
CA ALA A 95 -11.13 18.80 -1.66
C ALA A 95 -9.94 17.83 -1.49
N ILE A 96 -9.39 17.31 -2.58
CA ILE A 96 -8.10 16.60 -2.54
C ILE A 96 -6.97 17.61 -2.72
N VAL A 97 -5.99 17.58 -1.83
CA VAL A 97 -4.72 18.31 -1.97
C VAL A 97 -3.62 17.31 -2.24
N PRO A 98 -3.11 17.22 -3.48
CA PRO A 98 -2.08 16.25 -3.83
C PRO A 98 -0.75 16.59 -3.15
N ASP A 99 -0.05 15.57 -2.72
CA ASP A 99 1.34 15.65 -2.27
C ASP A 99 2.25 15.60 -3.51
N LEU A 100 2.94 16.69 -3.82
CA LEU A 100 3.73 16.80 -5.04
C LEU A 100 4.95 15.88 -5.04
N GLU A 101 5.44 15.46 -3.86
CA GLU A 101 6.57 14.53 -3.75
C GLU A 101 6.19 13.10 -4.17
N THR A 102 4.90 12.79 -4.23
CA THR A 102 4.41 11.45 -4.61
C THR A 102 4.22 11.28 -6.11
N CYS A 103 4.64 12.28 -6.92
CA CYS A 103 4.49 12.26 -8.37
C CYS A 103 5.02 10.97 -8.98
N THR A 104 4.14 10.17 -9.57
CA THR A 104 4.49 8.91 -10.21
C THR A 104 3.95 8.89 -11.63
N VAL A 105 4.84 8.98 -12.62
CA VAL A 105 4.49 8.74 -14.03
C VAL A 105 4.28 7.25 -14.22
N PHE A 106 3.16 6.87 -14.85
CA PHE A 106 2.84 5.44 -14.99
C PHE A 106 3.87 4.72 -15.87
N PRO A 107 4.52 3.64 -15.39
CA PRO A 107 5.49 2.90 -16.18
C PRO A 107 4.90 2.33 -17.48
N TRP A 108 3.63 1.96 -17.47
CA TRP A 108 2.90 1.39 -18.61
C TRP A 108 2.26 2.42 -19.54
N ASP A 109 2.16 3.69 -19.14
CA ASP A 109 1.57 4.76 -19.96
C ASP A 109 2.12 6.14 -19.55
N LYS A 110 3.17 6.56 -20.21
CA LYS A 110 3.88 7.82 -19.94
C LYS A 110 3.04 9.08 -20.13
N THR A 111 1.84 8.96 -20.69
CA THR A 111 0.92 10.10 -20.83
C THR A 111 0.16 10.43 -19.55
N GLN A 112 0.34 9.66 -18.50
CA GLN A 112 -0.40 9.75 -17.25
C GLN A 112 0.54 9.85 -16.04
N ALA A 113 0.17 10.65 -15.05
CA ALA A 113 0.86 10.75 -13.76
C ALA A 113 -0.13 10.68 -12.60
N TRP A 114 0.26 9.99 -11.55
CA TRP A 114 -0.49 9.81 -10.31
C TRP A 114 0.14 10.58 -9.17
N PHE A 115 -0.70 11.12 -8.31
CA PHE A 115 -0.35 11.77 -7.06
C PHE A 115 -1.28 11.23 -5.98
N THR A 116 -0.73 10.80 -4.86
CA THR A 116 -1.52 10.63 -3.66
C THR A 116 -1.62 11.95 -2.91
N GLY A 117 -2.67 12.15 -2.15
CA GLY A 117 -2.90 13.39 -1.43
C GLY A 117 -3.78 13.18 -0.21
N GLU A 118 -4.22 14.27 0.35
CA GLU A 118 -5.04 14.30 1.55
C GLU A 118 -6.37 14.96 1.26
N LEU A 119 -7.44 14.38 1.76
CA LEU A 119 -8.74 15.03 1.75
C LEU A 119 -8.74 16.17 2.77
N HIS A 120 -9.33 17.28 2.35
CA HIS A 120 -9.56 18.44 3.19
C HIS A 120 -11.06 18.75 3.24
N TYR A 121 -11.60 18.87 4.44
CA TYR A 121 -12.98 19.25 4.71
C TYR A 121 -13.00 20.61 5.42
N HIS A 122 -13.78 21.56 4.89
CA HIS A 122 -13.80 22.94 5.38
C HIS A 122 -12.40 23.59 5.49
N GLY A 123 -11.50 23.28 4.55
CA GLY A 123 -10.15 23.83 4.47
C GLY A 123 -9.16 23.25 5.48
N LYS A 124 -9.50 22.15 6.18
CA LYS A 124 -8.63 21.43 7.13
C LYS A 124 -8.45 19.98 6.68
N PRO A 125 -7.30 19.34 6.97
CA PRO A 125 -7.15 17.91 6.75
C PRO A 125 -8.31 17.13 7.36
N TYR A 126 -8.89 16.22 6.56
CA TYR A 126 -10.03 15.43 7.00
C TYR A 126 -9.57 14.32 7.92
N GLU A 127 -10.05 14.33 9.17
CA GLU A 127 -9.52 13.47 10.25
C GLU A 127 -9.75 11.97 10.03
N ASN A 128 -10.72 11.59 9.18
CA ASN A 128 -11.02 10.20 8.83
C ASN A 128 -10.30 9.74 7.54
N ASP A 129 -9.54 10.61 6.88
CA ASP A 129 -8.67 10.20 5.79
C ASP A 129 -7.53 9.33 6.31
N SER A 130 -7.35 8.15 5.74
CA SER A 130 -6.37 7.16 6.22
C SER A 130 -4.92 7.70 6.14
N ARG A 131 -4.57 8.45 5.09
CA ARG A 131 -3.24 9.07 4.97
C ARG A 131 -3.02 10.17 6.01
N VAL A 132 -4.05 10.95 6.34
CA VAL A 132 -4.02 11.95 7.42
C VAL A 132 -3.85 11.27 8.78
N ILE A 133 -4.50 10.11 9.01
CA ILE A 133 -4.33 9.31 10.22
C ILE A 133 -2.87 8.87 10.36
N LEU A 134 -2.29 8.30 9.30
CA LEU A 134 -0.89 7.87 9.30
C LEU A 134 0.07 9.04 9.57
N LYS A 135 -0.10 10.17 8.88
CA LYS A 135 0.74 11.37 9.09
C LYS A 135 0.70 11.88 10.53
N ARG A 136 -0.46 11.82 11.18
CA ARG A 136 -0.57 12.14 12.61
C ARG A 136 0.23 11.18 13.49
N MET A 137 0.31 9.90 13.12
CA MET A 137 1.10 8.91 13.86
C MET A 137 2.60 9.07 13.58
N VAL A 138 2.98 9.38 12.34
CA VAL A 138 4.36 9.74 11.99
C VAL A 138 4.82 10.94 12.83
N ALA A 139 4.04 12.02 12.86
CA ALA A 139 4.38 13.20 13.65
C ALA A 139 4.51 12.89 15.16
N LYS A 140 3.74 11.94 15.71
CA LYS A 140 3.90 11.49 17.09
C LYS A 140 5.21 10.73 17.30
N ALA A 141 5.61 9.88 16.37
CA ALA A 141 6.87 9.15 16.44
C ALA A 141 8.06 10.13 16.35
N GLU A 142 7.99 11.09 15.42
CA GLU A 142 9.01 12.14 15.27
C GLU A 142 9.15 13.02 16.49
N ALA A 143 8.04 13.38 17.16
CA ALA A 143 8.07 14.13 18.41
C ALA A 143 8.75 13.36 19.57
N LEU A 144 8.85 12.03 19.44
CA LEU A 144 9.61 11.16 20.35
C LEU A 144 11.06 10.91 19.88
N GLY A 145 11.47 11.51 18.76
CA GLY A 145 12.81 11.35 18.19
C GLY A 145 12.97 10.13 17.29
N TYR A 146 11.88 9.53 16.80
CA TYR A 146 11.93 8.30 16.01
C TYR A 146 11.34 8.46 14.61
N ARG A 147 12.01 7.88 13.62
CA ARG A 147 11.45 7.62 12.29
C ARG A 147 11.07 6.15 12.18
N VAL A 148 9.86 5.88 11.68
CA VAL A 148 9.38 4.52 11.44
C VAL A 148 9.61 4.16 9.99
N ASN A 149 10.30 3.05 9.76
CA ASN A 149 10.53 2.46 8.45
C ASN A 149 9.70 1.18 8.29
N LEU A 150 9.24 0.94 7.08
CA LEU A 150 8.37 -0.18 6.74
C LEU A 150 8.85 -0.86 5.44
N GLY A 151 9.16 -2.14 5.52
CA GLY A 151 9.28 -3.02 4.36
C GLY A 151 8.00 -3.86 4.25
N ILE A 152 7.52 -4.07 3.04
CA ILE A 152 6.31 -4.86 2.79
C ILE A 152 6.66 -6.01 1.87
N GLU A 153 6.24 -7.23 2.24
CA GLU A 153 6.31 -8.45 1.43
C GLU A 153 4.89 -8.75 0.90
N PRO A 154 4.51 -8.26 -0.29
CA PRO A 154 3.16 -8.41 -0.83
C PRO A 154 3.01 -9.72 -1.59
N GLU A 155 2.07 -10.56 -1.17
CA GLU A 155 1.70 -11.79 -1.85
C GLU A 155 0.39 -11.60 -2.63
N PHE A 156 0.33 -12.05 -3.87
CA PHE A 156 -0.85 -11.87 -4.72
C PHE A 156 -0.96 -12.97 -5.77
N TYR A 157 -2.17 -13.16 -6.29
CA TYR A 157 -2.41 -14.11 -7.38
C TYR A 157 -2.58 -13.38 -8.71
N ILE A 158 -1.96 -13.89 -9.77
CA ILE A 158 -2.27 -13.54 -11.16
C ILE A 158 -2.84 -14.77 -11.86
N LEU A 159 -4.05 -14.61 -12.38
CA LEU A 159 -4.89 -15.69 -12.87
C LEU A 159 -5.49 -15.32 -14.22
N ARG A 160 -5.99 -16.31 -14.94
CA ARG A 160 -6.76 -16.13 -16.19
C ARG A 160 -8.03 -16.99 -16.15
N ARG A 161 -8.94 -16.73 -17.08
CA ARG A 161 -10.06 -17.59 -17.35
C ARG A 161 -9.80 -18.39 -18.61
N ASP A 162 -10.15 -19.66 -18.61
CA ASP A 162 -10.20 -20.46 -19.85
C ASP A 162 -11.47 -20.15 -20.66
N GLN A 163 -11.62 -20.82 -21.82
CA GLN A 163 -12.77 -20.62 -22.71
C GLN A 163 -14.12 -20.96 -22.07
N ASP A 164 -14.12 -21.83 -21.06
CA ASP A 164 -15.31 -22.23 -20.31
C ASP A 164 -15.56 -21.34 -19.07
N GLY A 165 -14.69 -20.33 -18.86
CA GLY A 165 -14.78 -19.39 -17.74
C GLY A 165 -14.13 -19.89 -16.44
N ASN A 166 -13.50 -21.06 -16.42
CA ASN A 166 -12.82 -21.58 -15.23
C ASN A 166 -11.54 -20.80 -14.97
N ILE A 167 -11.23 -20.62 -13.68
CA ILE A 167 -10.02 -19.96 -13.24
C ILE A 167 -8.81 -20.89 -13.43
N LYS A 168 -7.76 -20.35 -14.04
CA LYS A 168 -6.49 -21.01 -14.34
C LYS A 168 -5.32 -20.14 -13.92
N THR A 169 -4.20 -20.78 -13.62
CA THR A 169 -2.91 -20.11 -13.46
C THR A 169 -2.36 -19.64 -14.81
N LEU A 170 -1.37 -18.74 -14.80
CA LEU A 170 -0.68 -18.30 -16.03
C LEU A 170 0.20 -19.40 -16.61
N GLY A 171 0.90 -20.12 -15.73
CA GLY A 171 1.82 -21.18 -16.09
C GLY A 171 1.16 -22.57 -16.25
N PRO A 172 1.97 -23.61 -16.39
CA PRO A 172 1.49 -24.98 -16.45
C PRO A 172 0.79 -25.41 -15.16
N GLU A 173 -0.07 -26.42 -15.26
CA GLU A 173 -0.73 -27.00 -14.09
C GLU A 173 0.31 -27.69 -13.21
N TYR A 174 0.36 -27.27 -11.94
CA TYR A 174 1.21 -27.89 -10.93
C TYR A 174 0.46 -29.02 -10.21
N LYS A 175 1.03 -30.22 -10.24
CA LYS A 175 0.43 -31.43 -9.67
C LYS A 175 1.00 -31.85 -8.31
N GLY A 176 2.02 -31.11 -7.82
CA GLY A 176 2.62 -31.33 -6.51
C GLY A 176 1.80 -30.74 -5.37
N VAL A 177 2.33 -30.86 -4.16
CA VAL A 177 1.67 -30.41 -2.93
C VAL A 177 1.83 -28.89 -2.74
N CYS A 178 3.02 -28.36 -2.96
CA CYS A 178 3.32 -26.94 -2.76
C CYS A 178 4.27 -26.45 -3.88
N PRO A 179 3.89 -25.43 -4.65
CA PRO A 179 4.68 -24.91 -5.76
C PRO A 179 5.74 -23.89 -5.34
N ALA A 180 5.87 -23.57 -4.04
CA ALA A 180 6.79 -22.54 -3.56
C ALA A 180 8.20 -22.75 -4.10
N TYR A 181 8.77 -21.67 -4.65
CA TYR A 181 10.13 -21.62 -5.20
C TYR A 181 10.40 -22.53 -6.40
N ASP A 182 9.34 -23.05 -7.06
CA ASP A 182 9.51 -23.91 -8.24
C ASP A 182 10.06 -23.11 -9.42
N LEU A 183 11.32 -23.39 -9.75
CA LEU A 183 12.04 -22.70 -10.83
C LEU A 183 11.37 -22.90 -12.19
N ASN A 184 10.84 -24.08 -12.46
CA ASN A 184 10.19 -24.36 -13.73
C ASN A 184 8.88 -23.53 -13.87
N LEU A 185 8.08 -23.41 -12.80
CA LEU A 185 6.89 -22.56 -12.83
C LEU A 185 7.27 -21.10 -13.02
N THR A 186 8.26 -20.59 -12.29
CA THR A 186 8.73 -19.21 -12.39
C THR A 186 9.18 -18.88 -13.81
N THR A 187 10.00 -19.75 -14.43
CA THR A 187 10.51 -19.52 -15.79
C THR A 187 9.43 -19.53 -16.85
N HIS A 188 8.34 -20.26 -16.67
CA HIS A 188 7.20 -20.26 -17.62
C HIS A 188 6.41 -18.95 -17.64
N VAL A 189 6.43 -18.17 -16.58
CA VAL A 189 5.69 -16.92 -16.47
C VAL A 189 6.62 -15.69 -16.45
N MET A 190 7.91 -15.92 -16.72
CA MET A 190 8.96 -14.92 -16.57
C MET A 190 8.68 -13.64 -17.35
N ASP A 191 8.13 -13.73 -18.57
CA ASP A 191 7.79 -12.54 -19.38
C ASP A 191 6.81 -11.59 -18.67
N THR A 192 5.93 -12.14 -17.81
CA THR A 192 5.00 -11.33 -17.00
C THR A 192 5.69 -10.75 -15.77
N LEU A 193 6.46 -11.55 -15.07
CA LEU A 193 7.15 -11.13 -13.85
C LEU A 193 8.24 -10.09 -14.16
N ASP A 194 8.98 -10.27 -15.25
CA ASP A 194 10.00 -9.34 -15.73
C ASP A 194 9.43 -7.95 -16.07
N ARG A 195 8.23 -7.89 -16.64
CA ARG A 195 7.55 -6.60 -16.87
C ARG A 195 7.22 -5.88 -15.57
N LEU A 196 6.78 -6.61 -14.54
CA LEU A 196 6.53 -6.02 -13.22
C LEU A 196 7.84 -5.56 -12.57
N ALA A 197 8.87 -6.40 -12.62
CA ALA A 197 10.21 -6.06 -12.16
C ALA A 197 10.75 -4.80 -12.84
N GLY A 198 10.62 -4.70 -14.17
CA GLY A 198 11.02 -3.53 -14.93
C GLY A 198 10.26 -2.25 -14.55
N TYR A 199 8.97 -2.34 -14.20
CA TYR A 199 8.22 -1.20 -13.69
C TYR A 199 8.74 -0.76 -12.31
N MET A 200 9.06 -1.70 -11.42
CA MET A 200 9.60 -1.40 -10.09
C MET A 200 11.00 -0.79 -10.18
N GLU A 201 11.83 -1.29 -11.09
CA GLU A 201 13.17 -0.75 -11.34
C GLU A 201 13.10 0.69 -11.89
N GLU A 202 12.21 0.95 -12.85
CA GLU A 202 11.98 2.31 -13.38
C GLU A 202 11.54 3.29 -12.29
N LEU A 203 10.75 2.82 -11.33
CA LEU A 203 10.29 3.60 -10.18
C LEU A 203 11.35 3.72 -9.06
N GLY A 204 12.49 3.07 -9.20
CA GLY A 204 13.57 3.12 -8.23
C GLY A 204 13.27 2.38 -6.92
N TRP A 205 12.41 1.36 -6.95
CA TRP A 205 11.96 0.66 -5.73
C TRP A 205 12.95 -0.36 -5.19
N ASN A 206 14.12 -0.52 -5.82
CA ASN A 206 15.17 -1.44 -5.36
C ASN A 206 14.63 -2.86 -5.14
N LEU A 207 14.18 -3.50 -6.21
CA LEU A 207 13.71 -4.89 -6.18
C LEU A 207 14.85 -5.83 -5.76
N TYR A 208 14.62 -6.70 -4.77
CA TYR A 208 15.60 -7.68 -4.29
C TYR A 208 15.40 -9.04 -4.93
N SER A 209 14.15 -9.52 -4.88
CA SER A 209 13.76 -10.84 -5.35
C SER A 209 12.27 -10.87 -5.66
N PHE A 210 11.89 -11.87 -6.40
CA PHE A 210 10.50 -12.28 -6.58
C PHE A 210 10.46 -13.78 -6.84
N ASP A 211 9.38 -14.43 -6.45
CA ASP A 211 9.24 -15.87 -6.59
C ASP A 211 7.79 -16.34 -6.78
N GLN A 212 7.68 -17.64 -7.06
CA GLN A 212 6.45 -18.40 -7.00
C GLN A 212 6.21 -18.76 -5.55
N GLU A 213 5.10 -18.30 -4.99
CA GLU A 213 4.68 -18.58 -3.63
C GLU A 213 3.95 -19.93 -3.47
N GLY A 214 3.52 -20.22 -2.23
CA GLY A 214 2.93 -21.48 -1.86
C GLY A 214 1.61 -21.82 -2.54
N GLY A 215 0.86 -20.84 -3.03
CA GLY A 215 -0.37 -21.03 -3.80
C GLY A 215 -0.13 -21.15 -5.31
N ARG A 216 -0.92 -21.94 -6.01
CA ARG A 216 -0.81 -22.05 -7.47
C ARG A 216 -1.19 -20.74 -8.16
N GLY A 217 -0.20 -20.09 -8.79
CA GLY A 217 -0.35 -18.76 -9.41
C GLY A 217 -0.24 -17.60 -8.43
N GLN A 218 0.30 -17.85 -7.24
CA GLN A 218 0.65 -16.85 -6.23
C GLN A 218 2.11 -16.44 -6.40
N TYR A 219 2.37 -15.15 -6.26
CA TYR A 219 3.70 -14.54 -6.39
C TYR A 219 3.95 -13.58 -5.25
N GLU A 220 5.23 -13.44 -4.87
CA GLU A 220 5.72 -12.42 -3.95
C GLU A 220 6.80 -11.58 -4.63
N PHE A 221 6.86 -10.29 -4.30
CA PHE A 221 7.87 -9.35 -4.80
C PHE A 221 8.47 -8.57 -3.65
N ASP A 222 9.74 -8.80 -3.36
CA ASP A 222 10.49 -8.16 -2.29
C ASP A 222 11.26 -6.96 -2.80
N PHE A 223 10.98 -5.78 -2.25
CA PHE A 223 11.62 -4.54 -2.65
C PHE A 223 12.05 -3.68 -1.44
N GLY A 224 12.78 -2.62 -1.71
CA GLY A 224 13.37 -1.76 -0.71
C GLY A 224 12.35 -1.19 0.27
N TYR A 225 12.67 -1.23 1.56
CA TYR A 225 11.91 -0.52 2.58
C TYR A 225 12.12 0.99 2.45
N ALA A 226 11.15 1.76 2.91
CA ALA A 226 11.21 3.21 3.01
C ALA A 226 10.58 3.67 4.34
N ASP A 227 10.46 4.99 4.55
CA ASP A 227 9.59 5.47 5.60
C ASP A 227 8.15 4.97 5.42
N VAL A 228 7.41 4.89 6.52
CA VAL A 228 6.11 4.23 6.53
C VAL A 228 5.09 4.87 5.57
N LEU A 229 5.18 6.17 5.32
CA LEU A 229 4.27 6.87 4.41
C LEU A 229 4.58 6.51 2.96
N THR A 230 5.85 6.56 2.57
CA THR A 230 6.33 6.15 1.24
C THR A 230 5.99 4.69 0.95
N SER A 231 6.24 3.77 1.89
CA SER A 231 5.91 2.35 1.69
C SER A 231 4.40 2.11 1.53
N SER A 232 3.57 2.89 2.25
CA SER A 232 2.10 2.82 2.10
C SER A 232 1.64 3.33 0.72
N ASP A 233 2.23 4.43 0.25
CA ASP A 233 2.00 4.95 -1.10
C ASP A 233 2.44 3.92 -2.16
N GLN A 234 3.59 3.29 -2.00
CA GLN A 234 4.10 2.24 -2.89
C GLN A 234 3.17 1.01 -2.94
N LEU A 235 2.71 0.49 -1.81
CA LEU A 235 1.77 -0.66 -1.81
C LEU A 235 0.46 -0.32 -2.52
N THR A 236 -0.04 0.90 -2.34
CA THR A 236 -1.24 1.38 -3.04
C THR A 236 -1.04 1.39 -4.55
N PHE A 237 0.11 1.93 -5.01
CA PHE A 237 0.44 1.98 -6.43
C PHE A 237 0.76 0.60 -7.01
N LEU A 238 1.42 -0.27 -6.25
CA LEU A 238 1.73 -1.65 -6.64
C LEU A 238 0.46 -2.44 -6.98
N ARG A 239 -0.58 -2.31 -6.15
CA ARG A 239 -1.88 -2.95 -6.44
C ARG A 239 -2.48 -2.50 -7.77
N LEU A 240 -2.37 -1.22 -8.10
CA LEU A 240 -2.81 -0.69 -9.40
C LEU A 240 -1.97 -1.26 -10.53
N MET A 241 -0.66 -1.27 -10.38
CA MET A 241 0.32 -1.75 -11.35
C MET A 241 0.13 -3.23 -11.68
N ILE A 242 -0.04 -4.07 -10.67
CA ILE A 242 -0.28 -5.52 -10.83
C ILE A 242 -1.61 -5.78 -11.53
N LYS A 243 -2.69 -5.07 -11.15
CA LYS A 243 -4.00 -5.20 -11.83
C LYS A 243 -3.90 -4.81 -13.30
N ARG A 244 -3.19 -3.72 -13.61
CA ARG A 244 -2.98 -3.29 -14.99
C ARG A 244 -2.21 -4.33 -15.78
N LEU A 245 -1.09 -4.80 -15.25
CA LEU A 245 -0.29 -5.84 -15.88
C LEU A 245 -1.10 -7.11 -16.18
N ALA A 246 -1.87 -7.59 -15.18
CA ALA A 246 -2.70 -8.77 -15.35
C ALA A 246 -3.76 -8.58 -16.44
N ASN A 247 -4.39 -7.42 -16.52
CA ASN A 247 -5.34 -7.10 -17.60
C ASN A 247 -4.68 -7.07 -18.99
N ASP A 248 -3.48 -6.52 -19.10
CA ASP A 248 -2.75 -6.41 -20.37
C ASP A 248 -2.38 -7.77 -20.99
N ILE A 249 -2.29 -8.81 -20.15
CA ILE A 249 -2.04 -10.20 -20.61
C ILE A 249 -3.33 -11.05 -20.70
N GLY A 250 -4.51 -10.42 -20.62
CA GLY A 250 -5.80 -11.09 -20.68
C GLY A 250 -6.16 -11.91 -19.42
N GLY A 251 -5.50 -11.61 -18.31
CA GLY A 251 -5.75 -12.20 -17.00
C GLY A 251 -6.41 -11.23 -16.03
N PHE A 252 -6.34 -11.56 -14.76
CA PHE A 252 -6.72 -10.69 -13.66
C PHE A 252 -5.86 -10.97 -12.43
N ALA A 253 -5.62 -9.94 -11.62
CA ALA A 253 -4.97 -10.08 -10.32
C ALA A 253 -6.00 -10.06 -9.19
N THR A 254 -5.72 -10.81 -8.13
CA THR A 254 -6.51 -10.73 -6.90
C THR A 254 -5.63 -10.57 -5.68
N PHE A 255 -6.06 -9.67 -4.80
CA PHE A 255 -5.48 -9.40 -3.50
C PHE A 255 -6.39 -9.91 -2.36
N MET A 256 -7.32 -10.80 -2.69
CA MET A 256 -8.11 -11.49 -1.66
C MET A 256 -7.17 -12.28 -0.75
N PRO A 257 -7.35 -12.17 0.58
CA PRO A 257 -6.54 -12.94 1.54
C PRO A 257 -6.58 -14.44 1.32
N LYS A 258 -7.74 -14.99 0.94
CA LYS A 258 -7.95 -16.42 0.72
C LYS A 258 -8.83 -16.64 -0.51
N PRO A 259 -8.30 -16.47 -1.74
CA PRO A 259 -9.10 -16.59 -2.96
C PRO A 259 -9.57 -18.03 -3.22
N PHE A 260 -8.83 -19.04 -2.74
CA PHE A 260 -9.14 -20.45 -2.86
C PHE A 260 -9.02 -21.16 -1.52
N ALA A 261 -10.01 -21.97 -1.17
CA ALA A 261 -10.04 -22.69 0.10
C ALA A 261 -8.84 -23.64 0.28
N SER A 262 -8.35 -24.23 -0.82
CA SER A 262 -7.25 -25.20 -0.83
C SER A 262 -5.85 -24.58 -1.00
N GLU A 263 -5.75 -23.30 -1.34
CA GLU A 263 -4.47 -22.64 -1.60
C GLU A 263 -4.00 -21.81 -0.39
N PHE A 264 -2.77 -21.30 -0.43
CA PHE A 264 -2.24 -20.42 0.60
C PHE A 264 -2.97 -19.07 0.63
N ARG A 265 -2.95 -18.43 1.80
CA ARG A 265 -3.44 -17.05 1.93
C ARG A 265 -2.43 -16.08 1.30
N SER A 266 -2.90 -14.88 0.94
CA SER A 266 -2.03 -13.77 0.52
C SER A 266 -1.76 -12.85 1.70
N GLY A 267 -0.54 -12.89 2.21
CA GLY A 267 -0.04 -12.00 3.24
C GLY A 267 0.44 -10.67 2.65
N ALA A 268 0.55 -9.70 3.53
CA ALA A 268 1.32 -8.48 3.33
C ALA A 268 2.17 -8.29 4.59
N HIS A 269 3.28 -9.02 4.67
CA HIS A 269 4.09 -9.01 5.88
C HIS A 269 4.75 -7.63 6.06
N PHE A 270 4.56 -7.03 7.23
CA PHE A 270 5.09 -5.71 7.56
C PHE A 270 6.37 -5.85 8.37
N ASN A 271 7.50 -5.57 7.75
CA ASN A 271 8.82 -5.53 8.38
C ASN A 271 9.06 -4.12 8.93
N ILE A 272 8.85 -3.93 10.22
CA ILE A 272 8.89 -2.63 10.88
C ILE A 272 10.24 -2.46 11.57
N SER A 273 10.92 -1.35 11.30
CA SER A 273 12.08 -0.89 12.06
C SER A 273 11.92 0.56 12.45
N MET A 274 12.68 0.98 13.44
CA MET A 274 12.68 2.37 13.89
C MET A 274 14.12 2.87 14.00
N GLU A 275 14.33 4.11 13.56
CA GLU A 275 15.63 4.78 13.70
C GLU A 275 15.50 6.03 14.58
N ASN A 276 16.58 6.34 15.27
CA ASN A 276 16.74 7.62 15.94
C ASN A 276 16.96 8.70 14.88
N ILE A 277 16.16 9.78 14.89
CA ILE A 277 16.22 10.84 13.87
C ILE A 277 17.55 11.58 13.88
N GLU A 278 18.18 11.76 15.07
CA GLU A 278 19.42 12.51 15.18
C GLU A 278 20.64 11.71 14.73
N THR A 279 20.66 10.38 15.06
CA THR A 279 21.84 9.54 14.78
C THR A 279 21.67 8.68 13.53
N GLY A 280 20.45 8.42 13.05
CA GLY A 280 20.14 7.49 11.96
C GLY A 280 20.31 6.03 12.37
N GLU A 281 20.56 5.72 13.65
CA GLU A 281 20.76 4.37 14.12
C GLU A 281 19.44 3.63 14.33
N ASN A 282 19.40 2.36 13.92
CA ASN A 282 18.25 1.50 14.17
C ASN A 282 18.16 1.16 15.65
N ILE A 283 17.10 1.65 16.33
CA ILE A 283 16.92 1.47 17.78
C ILE A 283 16.58 0.04 18.20
N PHE A 284 16.24 -0.84 17.25
CA PHE A 284 16.01 -2.26 17.52
C PHE A 284 17.31 -3.07 17.54
N ALA A 285 18.41 -2.51 16.98
CA ALA A 285 19.72 -3.11 17.07
C ALA A 285 20.25 -3.08 18.52
N PRO A 286 20.80 -4.18 19.04
CA PRO A 286 21.33 -4.22 20.40
C PRO A 286 22.67 -3.48 20.49
N THR A 287 22.87 -2.78 21.59
CA THR A 287 24.18 -2.29 22.04
C THR A 287 24.40 -2.76 23.48
N PRO A 288 25.62 -2.68 24.01
CA PRO A 288 25.85 -3.04 25.42
C PRO A 288 24.96 -2.27 26.41
N GLU A 289 24.57 -1.05 26.05
CA GLU A 289 23.79 -0.15 26.91
C GLU A 289 22.27 -0.37 26.79
N ASN A 290 21.79 -0.93 25.67
CA ASN A 290 20.35 -1.08 25.38
C ASN A 290 19.85 -2.53 25.36
N THR A 291 20.76 -3.50 25.54
CA THR A 291 20.41 -4.93 25.66
C THR A 291 19.90 -5.21 27.06
N GLY A 292 18.67 -5.73 27.17
CA GLY A 292 18.06 -6.07 28.45
C GLY A 292 17.96 -7.57 28.69
N ASP A 293 17.49 -7.96 29.89
CA ASP A 293 17.32 -9.35 30.33
C ASP A 293 16.51 -10.23 29.37
N MET A 294 15.59 -9.62 28.60
CA MET A 294 14.74 -10.33 27.63
C MET A 294 15.56 -10.89 26.45
N ALA A 295 16.56 -10.13 26.00
CA ALA A 295 17.43 -10.58 24.92
C ALA A 295 18.24 -11.82 25.34
N GLU A 296 18.80 -11.82 26.53
CA GLU A 296 19.54 -12.97 27.08
C GLU A 296 18.63 -14.17 27.31
N ARG A 297 17.47 -13.95 27.95
CA ARG A 297 16.52 -15.02 28.30
C ARG A 297 16.00 -15.79 27.10
N TYR A 298 15.77 -15.10 25.96
CA TYR A 298 15.19 -15.69 24.76
C TYR A 298 16.20 -15.85 23.62
N GLU A 299 17.49 -15.69 23.91
CA GLU A 299 18.58 -15.80 22.93
C GLU A 299 18.32 -14.99 21.65
N THR A 300 17.78 -13.79 21.83
CA THR A 300 17.51 -12.87 20.72
C THR A 300 18.54 -11.76 20.68
N HIS A 301 18.84 -11.27 19.51
CA HIS A 301 19.78 -10.16 19.30
C HIS A 301 18.99 -8.87 19.04
N PHE A 302 18.17 -8.45 20.01
CA PHE A 302 17.35 -7.24 19.92
C PHE A 302 17.52 -6.37 21.15
N SER A 303 17.36 -5.05 20.96
CA SER A 303 17.35 -4.10 22.05
C SER A 303 16.11 -4.22 22.93
N GLN A 304 16.17 -3.67 24.13
CA GLN A 304 15.00 -3.56 25.03
C GLN A 304 13.85 -2.73 24.38
N ALA A 305 14.17 -1.73 23.56
CA ALA A 305 13.18 -0.95 22.81
C ALA A 305 12.36 -1.82 21.83
N ALA A 306 13.01 -2.78 21.14
CA ALA A 306 12.31 -3.73 20.28
C ALA A 306 11.31 -4.59 21.05
N PHE A 307 11.66 -5.04 22.27
CA PHE A 307 10.72 -5.79 23.12
C PHE A 307 9.57 -4.92 23.62
N HIS A 308 9.81 -3.66 23.94
CA HIS A 308 8.72 -2.73 24.31
C HIS A 308 7.77 -2.51 23.15
N PHE A 309 8.31 -2.33 21.93
CA PHE A 309 7.50 -2.18 20.72
C PHE A 309 6.69 -3.46 20.42
N THR A 310 7.35 -4.64 20.49
CA THR A 310 6.70 -5.94 20.34
C THR A 310 5.55 -6.13 21.34
N ALA A 311 5.78 -5.78 22.61
CA ALA A 311 4.74 -5.84 23.67
C ALA A 311 3.58 -4.89 23.36
N GLY A 312 3.87 -3.70 22.82
CA GLY A 312 2.84 -2.75 22.36
C GLY A 312 1.97 -3.33 21.26
N LEU A 313 2.56 -3.93 20.24
CA LEU A 313 1.83 -4.60 19.16
C LEU A 313 0.95 -5.73 19.70
N LEU A 314 1.49 -6.60 20.57
CA LEU A 314 0.72 -7.71 21.16
C LEU A 314 -0.42 -7.21 22.06
N LYS A 315 -0.20 -6.15 22.83
CA LYS A 315 -1.25 -5.54 23.66
C LYS A 315 -2.44 -5.06 22.81
N HIS A 316 -2.17 -4.57 21.61
CA HIS A 316 -3.18 -4.04 20.70
C HIS A 316 -3.57 -5.03 19.59
N ALA A 317 -3.06 -6.27 19.61
CA ALA A 317 -3.24 -7.26 18.56
C ALA A 317 -4.71 -7.47 18.15
N PRO A 318 -5.71 -7.57 19.04
CA PRO A 318 -7.11 -7.70 18.61
C PRO A 318 -7.60 -6.52 17.77
N ALA A 319 -7.25 -5.28 18.15
CA ALA A 319 -7.62 -4.08 17.40
C ALA A 319 -6.84 -4.01 16.07
N LEU A 320 -5.55 -4.31 16.10
CA LEU A 320 -4.72 -4.36 14.88
C LEU A 320 -5.24 -5.40 13.90
N THR A 321 -5.69 -6.57 14.34
CA THR A 321 -6.25 -7.59 13.47
C THR A 321 -7.50 -7.10 12.74
N ALA A 322 -8.33 -6.26 13.35
CA ALA A 322 -9.48 -5.67 12.68
C ALA A 322 -9.10 -4.73 11.52
N LEU A 323 -7.92 -4.09 11.59
CA LEU A 323 -7.40 -3.21 10.55
C LEU A 323 -6.57 -3.97 9.52
N THR A 324 -5.76 -4.92 9.96
CA THR A 324 -4.81 -5.66 9.11
C THR A 324 -5.44 -6.88 8.42
N CYS A 325 -6.57 -7.37 8.94
CA CYS A 325 -7.38 -8.45 8.39
C CYS A 325 -8.84 -7.99 8.30
N PRO A 326 -9.18 -6.98 7.47
CA PRO A 326 -10.44 -6.25 7.58
C PRO A 326 -11.65 -6.97 6.97
N THR A 327 -11.44 -8.06 6.22
CA THR A 327 -12.50 -8.75 5.51
C THR A 327 -12.87 -10.09 6.15
N PHE A 328 -14.09 -10.54 5.93
CA PHE A 328 -14.49 -11.90 6.33
C PHE A 328 -13.59 -12.98 5.71
N ASN A 329 -13.12 -12.74 4.48
CA ASN A 329 -12.20 -13.63 3.78
C ASN A 329 -10.82 -13.69 4.45
N SER A 330 -10.38 -12.63 5.13
CA SER A 330 -9.13 -12.62 5.90
C SER A 330 -9.09 -13.74 6.94
N TYR A 331 -10.19 -13.95 7.66
CA TYR A 331 -10.28 -14.95 8.72
C TYR A 331 -10.34 -16.40 8.20
N GLN A 332 -10.72 -16.60 6.95
CA GLN A 332 -10.63 -17.91 6.32
C GLN A 332 -9.17 -18.35 6.12
N GLY A 333 -8.24 -17.40 6.02
CA GLY A 333 -6.81 -17.67 5.94
C GLY A 333 -6.10 -17.81 7.29
N LEU A 334 -6.77 -17.42 8.41
CA LEU A 334 -6.20 -17.46 9.75
C LEU A 334 -6.57 -18.73 10.52
N VAL A 335 -6.75 -19.84 9.84
CA VAL A 335 -7.06 -21.13 10.45
C VAL A 335 -6.00 -22.17 10.07
N ALA A 336 -5.65 -23.04 11.00
CA ALA A 336 -4.78 -24.17 10.72
C ALA A 336 -5.58 -25.22 9.92
N GLN A 337 -5.48 -25.17 8.60
CA GLN A 337 -6.16 -26.09 7.68
C GLN A 337 -5.22 -26.65 6.62
N GLY A 338 -5.56 -27.82 6.11
CA GLY A 338 -4.89 -28.48 4.99
C GLY A 338 -3.76 -29.41 5.42
N SER A 339 -2.90 -29.79 4.46
CA SER A 339 -1.77 -30.71 4.65
C SER A 339 -0.71 -30.19 5.63
N MET A 340 -0.80 -28.94 6.02
CA MET A 340 0.10 -28.28 6.98
C MET A 340 -0.65 -27.89 8.27
N ALA A 341 -1.71 -28.64 8.63
CA ALA A 341 -2.51 -28.37 9.84
C ALA A 341 -1.70 -28.33 11.13
N ASP A 342 -0.63 -29.11 11.21
CA ASP A 342 0.27 -29.15 12.36
C ASP A 342 1.35 -28.06 12.34
N MET A 343 1.50 -27.34 11.18
CA MET A 343 2.46 -26.28 10.98
C MET A 343 1.77 -25.13 10.24
N SER A 344 1.05 -24.30 10.99
CA SER A 344 0.38 -23.15 10.37
C SER A 344 1.39 -22.07 9.98
N TRP A 345 1.46 -21.73 8.70
CA TRP A 345 2.19 -20.56 8.20
C TRP A 345 1.40 -19.26 8.39
N ALA A 346 0.09 -19.38 8.68
CA ALA A 346 -0.73 -18.23 9.05
C ALA A 346 -0.55 -17.90 10.53
N PRO A 347 -0.55 -16.61 10.92
CA PRO A 347 -0.36 -16.18 12.29
C PRO A 347 -1.63 -16.34 13.13
N VAL A 348 -2.00 -17.56 13.44
CA VAL A 348 -3.22 -17.90 14.19
C VAL A 348 -3.10 -17.64 15.69
N VAL A 349 -1.90 -17.33 16.18
CA VAL A 349 -1.62 -17.08 17.61
C VAL A 349 -1.05 -15.69 17.78
N MET A 350 -1.65 -14.91 18.68
CA MET A 350 -1.17 -13.59 19.10
C MET A 350 0.05 -13.75 20.02
N ALA A 351 1.19 -14.06 19.43
CA ALA A 351 2.46 -14.29 20.11
C ALA A 351 3.60 -13.71 19.30
N TYR A 352 4.78 -13.64 19.90
CA TYR A 352 6.03 -13.41 19.18
C TYR A 352 6.96 -14.62 19.29
N GLY A 353 7.87 -14.74 18.36
CA GLY A 353 8.88 -15.80 18.40
C GLY A 353 10.11 -15.48 17.58
N ARG A 354 11.27 -15.94 18.07
CA ARG A 354 12.52 -15.87 17.32
C ARG A 354 12.38 -16.71 16.05
N ASN A 355 12.47 -16.04 14.90
CA ASN A 355 12.42 -16.65 13.58
C ASN A 355 11.19 -17.57 13.32
N ASN A 356 10.13 -17.44 14.12
CA ASN A 356 8.94 -18.28 14.03
C ASN A 356 7.88 -17.67 13.11
N ARG A 357 7.65 -18.28 11.95
CA ARG A 357 6.71 -17.82 10.92
C ARG A 357 5.24 -18.13 11.23
N SER A 358 4.94 -18.90 12.28
CA SER A 358 3.57 -19.18 12.71
C SER A 358 3.06 -18.19 13.79
N ALA A 359 3.94 -17.38 14.34
CA ALA A 359 3.57 -16.32 15.30
C ALA A 359 3.12 -15.05 14.57
N MET A 360 2.26 -14.26 15.22
CA MET A 360 1.85 -12.95 14.71
C MET A 360 3.05 -12.03 14.50
N LEU A 361 3.98 -12.03 15.46
CA LEU A 361 5.20 -11.23 15.38
C LEU A 361 6.41 -12.14 15.33
N ARG A 362 7.19 -12.01 14.28
CA ARG A 362 8.46 -12.69 14.12
C ARG A 362 9.60 -11.72 14.40
N LEU A 363 10.56 -12.15 15.19
CA LEU A 363 11.85 -11.49 15.39
C LEU A 363 12.88 -12.23 14.52
N PRO A 364 13.24 -11.71 13.33
CA PRO A 364 14.16 -12.38 12.42
C PRO A 364 15.55 -12.55 13.04
N ALA A 365 16.24 -13.63 12.70
CA ALA A 365 17.57 -13.91 13.26
C ALA A 365 18.69 -13.03 12.69
N ASN A 366 18.48 -12.41 11.53
CA ASN A 366 19.50 -11.73 10.74
C ASN A 366 19.17 -10.27 10.37
N ARG A 367 18.07 -9.72 10.90
CA ARG A 367 17.63 -8.34 10.63
C ARG A 367 17.09 -7.71 11.91
N TYR A 368 17.29 -6.41 12.08
CA TYR A 368 16.75 -5.65 13.22
C TYR A 368 15.41 -4.97 12.85
N CYS A 369 14.43 -5.79 12.49
CA CYS A 369 13.04 -5.40 12.29
C CYS A 369 12.12 -6.36 13.05
N ILE A 370 10.88 -5.94 13.27
CA ILE A 370 9.82 -6.80 13.78
C ILE A 370 8.88 -7.06 12.61
N GLU A 371 8.78 -8.32 12.20
CA GLU A 371 7.89 -8.74 11.13
C GLU A 371 6.51 -9.03 11.70
N ASN A 372 5.54 -8.18 11.38
CA ASN A 372 4.13 -8.44 11.64
C ASN A 372 3.55 -9.24 10.47
N ARG A 373 3.18 -10.47 10.74
CA ARG A 373 2.64 -11.42 9.74
C ARG A 373 1.12 -11.42 9.65
N ALA A 374 0.43 -10.64 10.52
CA ALA A 374 -1.02 -10.56 10.51
C ALA A 374 -1.59 -9.85 9.28
N PRO A 375 -1.01 -8.73 8.78
CA PRO A 375 -1.55 -8.04 7.62
C PRO A 375 -1.73 -8.95 6.43
N ASP A 376 -2.83 -8.77 5.71
CA ASP A 376 -3.05 -9.39 4.42
C ASP A 376 -3.26 -8.33 3.33
N MET A 377 -3.28 -8.77 2.08
CA MET A 377 -3.34 -7.86 0.93
C MET A 377 -4.66 -7.10 0.78
N SER A 378 -5.66 -7.33 1.65
CA SER A 378 -6.89 -6.52 1.71
C SER A 378 -6.81 -5.36 2.71
N CYS A 379 -5.74 -5.27 3.52
CA CYS A 379 -5.58 -4.19 4.49
C CYS A 379 -5.43 -2.81 3.82
N ASN A 380 -5.82 -1.77 4.53
CA ASN A 380 -5.48 -0.41 4.13
C ASN A 380 -4.06 -0.09 4.65
N PRO A 381 -3.08 0.20 3.78
CA PRO A 381 -1.68 0.36 4.20
C PRO A 381 -1.41 1.60 5.04
N TYR A 382 -2.37 2.51 5.18
CA TYR A 382 -2.25 3.72 6.01
C TYR A 382 -2.89 3.58 7.41
N LEU A 383 -3.48 2.42 7.72
CA LEU A 383 -4.16 2.17 9.01
C LEU A 383 -3.40 1.12 9.89
#